data_8d534c1b8540e321f839a8c4dc222b91
#
_entry.id   8d534c1b8540e321f839a8c4dc222b91
#
_cell.length_a   1.000
_cell.length_b   1.000
_cell.length_c   1.000
_cell.angle_alpha   90.00
_cell.angle_beta   90.00
_cell.angle_gamma   90.00
#
_symmetry.space_group_name_H-M   'P 1'
#
loop_
_entity.id
_entity.type
_entity.pdbx_description
1 polymer ?
#
loop_
_entity_poly.entity_id
_entity_poly.type
_entity_poly.pdbx_seq_one_letter_code
_entity_poly.pdbx_strand_id
1 'polypeptide(L)'
;MAQSRIVSIAVFIFAAALMCSAQESARTLTVVYRDGHQKSFTIPNGSRIDFNAGNMMVSSGKNVETIRLSDVARIDFANARSIGLGMNHFVGKWEFGTGVGNQTFFVTLDRDGHAHKTLGSSNGKWSVVDGEARIKWDDGWTDVIRKVGDKHQKFAYEPGRSLSEDPSNVAIAKTLNSEPI
;
A
#
# COMPACT_ATOMS: atom_id res chain seq x y z
N MET A 1 51.47 57.74 15.56
CA MET A 1 51.66 56.39 14.96
C MET A 1 50.58 55.48 15.50
N ALA A 2 49.49 55.26 14.77
CA ALA A 2 48.37 54.43 15.14
C ALA A 2 48.40 53.17 14.27
N GLN A 3 48.65 52.02 14.85
CA GLN A 3 48.60 50.71 14.16
C GLN A 3 47.18 50.22 14.12
N SER A 4 46.60 50.14 12.95
CA SER A 4 45.32 49.52 12.67
C SER A 4 45.50 48.02 12.65
N ARG A 5 44.78 47.28 13.56
CA ARG A 5 44.67 45.82 13.57
C ARG A 5 43.47 45.40 12.75
N ILE A 6 43.76 44.79 11.60
CA ILE A 6 42.75 44.16 10.77
C ILE A 6 42.41 42.82 11.39
N VAL A 7 41.18 42.66 11.90
CA VAL A 7 40.63 41.38 12.37
C VAL A 7 39.97 40.69 11.17
N SER A 8 40.63 39.66 10.65
CA SER A 8 40.04 38.78 9.64
C SER A 8 39.03 37.86 10.29
N ILE A 9 37.75 38.06 9.99
CA ILE A 9 36.68 37.12 10.38
C ILE A 9 36.61 36.06 9.29
N ALA A 10 37.08 34.85 9.62
CA ALA A 10 36.89 33.67 8.77
C ALA A 10 35.45 33.16 8.96
N VAL A 11 34.62 33.35 7.96
CA VAL A 11 33.26 32.74 7.90
C VAL A 11 33.41 31.31 7.47
N PHE A 12 33.25 30.37 8.42
CA PHE A 12 33.10 28.93 8.14
C PHE A 12 31.67 28.66 7.67
N ILE A 13 31.50 28.50 6.36
CA ILE A 13 30.25 27.99 5.80
C ILE A 13 30.24 26.47 6.02
N PHE A 14 29.47 26.02 7.02
CA PHE A 14 29.16 24.61 7.23
C PHE A 14 28.13 24.20 6.16
N ALA A 15 28.58 23.59 5.07
CA ALA A 15 27.69 22.91 4.15
C ALA A 15 27.19 21.63 4.82
N ALA A 16 26.01 21.69 5.42
CA ALA A 16 25.28 20.51 5.86
C ALA A 16 24.85 19.73 4.63
N ALA A 17 25.62 18.71 4.24
CA ALA A 17 25.20 17.73 3.29
C ALA A 17 24.02 16.96 3.90
N LEU A 18 22.79 17.29 3.49
CA LEU A 18 21.61 16.47 3.70
C LEU A 18 21.83 15.13 2.97
N MET A 19 22.38 14.17 3.70
CA MET A 19 22.34 12.77 3.29
C MET A 19 20.89 12.35 3.31
N CYS A 20 20.21 12.48 2.16
CA CYS A 20 18.93 11.82 1.92
C CYS A 20 19.22 10.32 1.89
N SER A 21 19.16 9.68 3.05
CA SER A 21 19.17 8.23 3.15
C SER A 21 17.89 7.77 2.46
N ALA A 22 18.01 7.30 1.23
CA ALA A 22 16.94 6.53 0.60
C ALA A 22 16.68 5.36 1.55
N GLN A 23 15.58 5.44 2.29
CA GLN A 23 15.15 4.38 3.19
C GLN A 23 14.82 3.17 2.32
N GLU A 24 15.76 2.24 2.25
CA GLU A 24 15.59 0.98 1.53
C GLU A 24 14.39 0.25 2.14
N SER A 25 13.31 0.21 1.38
CA SER A 25 12.11 -0.48 1.79
C SER A 25 12.38 -1.98 1.83
N ALA A 26 12.59 -2.49 3.03
CA ALA A 26 12.73 -3.91 3.27
C ALA A 26 11.43 -4.63 2.88
N ARG A 27 11.54 -5.68 2.07
CA ARG A 27 10.42 -6.54 1.72
C ARG A 27 10.23 -7.57 2.82
N THR A 28 9.00 -7.91 3.13
CA THR A 28 8.68 -8.97 4.08
C THR A 28 8.03 -10.14 3.35
N LEU A 29 8.54 -11.34 3.57
CA LEU A 29 7.94 -12.59 3.15
C LEU A 29 7.37 -13.28 4.38
N THR A 30 6.10 -13.62 4.37
CA THR A 30 5.46 -14.39 5.43
C THR A 30 5.05 -15.75 4.88
N VAL A 31 5.55 -16.81 5.51
CA VAL A 31 5.18 -18.20 5.22
C VAL A 31 4.17 -18.64 6.26
N VAL A 32 3.00 -19.06 5.81
CA VAL A 32 1.96 -19.67 6.64
C VAL A 32 2.02 -21.17 6.43
N TYR A 33 2.27 -21.93 7.49
CA TYR A 33 2.37 -23.38 7.46
C TYR A 33 0.99 -24.04 7.63
N ARG A 34 0.87 -25.29 7.21
CA ARG A 34 -0.40 -26.05 7.28
C ARG A 34 -0.88 -26.33 8.70
N ASP A 35 0.02 -26.32 9.68
CA ASP A 35 -0.26 -26.43 11.10
C ASP A 35 -0.72 -25.12 11.75
N GLY A 36 -0.79 -24.03 10.95
CA GLY A 36 -1.25 -22.71 11.38
C GLY A 36 -0.18 -21.78 11.91
N HIS A 37 1.07 -22.23 12.14
CA HIS A 37 2.12 -21.31 12.54
C HIS A 37 2.59 -20.45 11.35
N GLN A 38 3.19 -19.28 11.63
CA GLN A 38 3.67 -18.34 10.63
C GLN A 38 5.12 -17.98 10.91
N LYS A 39 5.89 -17.79 9.84
CA LYS A 39 7.26 -17.29 9.90
C LYS A 39 7.46 -16.16 8.91
N SER A 40 7.96 -15.02 9.41
CA SER A 40 8.22 -13.84 8.59
C SER A 40 9.73 -13.64 8.40
N PHE A 41 10.09 -13.28 7.17
CA PHE A 41 11.47 -13.00 6.74
C PHE A 41 11.53 -11.57 6.23
N THR A 42 12.48 -10.81 6.74
CA THR A 42 12.87 -9.54 6.12
C THR A 42 13.81 -9.84 4.96
N ILE A 43 13.43 -9.41 3.76
CA ILE A 43 14.18 -9.64 2.52
C ILE A 43 14.87 -8.34 2.14
N PRO A 44 16.17 -8.17 2.43
CA PRO A 44 16.96 -7.04 1.95
C PRO A 44 17.06 -7.02 0.44
N ASN A 45 17.43 -5.87 -0.13
CA ASN A 45 17.75 -5.80 -1.56
C ASN A 45 18.93 -6.75 -1.90
N GLY A 46 18.80 -7.43 -3.04
CA GLY A 46 19.79 -8.45 -3.47
C GLY A 46 19.55 -9.85 -2.91
N SER A 47 18.53 -10.05 -2.07
CA SER A 47 18.10 -11.39 -1.67
C SER A 47 17.48 -12.15 -2.85
N ARG A 48 17.61 -13.46 -2.83
CA ARG A 48 17.08 -14.35 -3.85
C ARG A 48 16.15 -15.38 -3.24
N ILE A 49 15.07 -15.67 -3.96
CA ILE A 49 14.13 -16.73 -3.61
C ILE A 49 14.12 -17.72 -4.77
N ASP A 50 14.50 -18.94 -4.51
CA ASP A 50 14.53 -20.01 -5.50
C ASP A 50 13.58 -21.12 -5.09
N PHE A 51 12.96 -21.76 -6.09
CA PHE A 51 12.10 -22.92 -5.90
C PHE A 51 12.72 -24.11 -6.61
N ASN A 52 13.08 -25.14 -5.85
CA ASN A 52 13.71 -26.34 -6.41
C ASN A 52 13.31 -27.60 -5.61
N ALA A 53 13.01 -28.69 -6.31
CA ALA A 53 12.75 -30.01 -5.76
C ALA A 53 11.77 -30.00 -4.56
N GLY A 54 10.69 -29.24 -4.65
CA GLY A 54 9.67 -29.16 -3.60
C GLY A 54 10.07 -28.30 -2.40
N ASN A 55 11.15 -27.51 -2.52
CA ASN A 55 11.61 -26.58 -1.50
C ASN A 55 11.62 -25.16 -2.03
N MET A 56 11.40 -24.19 -1.12
CA MET A 56 11.70 -22.79 -1.32
C MET A 56 12.96 -22.43 -0.54
N MET A 57 13.93 -21.82 -1.20
CA MET A 57 15.17 -21.33 -0.60
C MET A 57 15.17 -19.83 -0.59
N VAL A 58 15.32 -19.23 0.59
CA VAL A 58 15.45 -17.79 0.79
C VAL A 58 16.90 -17.49 1.11
N SER A 59 17.59 -16.81 0.20
CA SER A 59 19.00 -16.42 0.35
C SER A 59 19.11 -14.94 0.66
N SER A 60 19.75 -14.60 1.78
CA SER A 60 20.02 -13.23 2.20
C SER A 60 21.49 -13.10 2.63
N GLY A 61 22.31 -12.55 1.76
CA GLY A 61 23.75 -12.49 1.96
C GLY A 61 24.35 -13.91 2.05
N LYS A 62 24.94 -14.25 3.20
CA LYS A 62 25.52 -15.60 3.45
C LYS A 62 24.52 -16.60 4.05
N ASN A 63 23.34 -16.14 4.41
CA ASN A 63 22.32 -16.98 5.03
C ASN A 63 21.38 -17.55 3.96
N VAL A 64 21.18 -18.86 4.00
CA VAL A 64 20.22 -19.58 3.17
C VAL A 64 19.28 -20.33 4.08
N GLU A 65 17.99 -20.08 3.94
CA GLU A 65 16.96 -20.84 4.64
C GLU A 65 16.15 -21.66 3.66
N THR A 66 15.92 -22.93 3.97
CA THR A 66 15.19 -23.87 3.13
C THR A 66 13.87 -24.24 3.81
N ILE A 67 12.77 -24.09 3.07
CA ILE A 67 11.42 -24.36 3.52
C ILE A 67 10.79 -25.39 2.60
N ARG A 68 10.26 -26.47 3.16
CA ARG A 68 9.56 -27.50 2.39
C ARG A 68 8.19 -26.99 1.97
N LEU A 69 7.89 -26.99 0.68
CA LEU A 69 6.60 -26.51 0.17
C LEU A 69 5.43 -27.42 0.56
N SER A 70 5.68 -28.71 0.85
CA SER A 70 4.64 -29.60 1.38
C SER A 70 4.04 -29.15 2.70
N ASP A 71 4.84 -28.46 3.51
CA ASP A 71 4.44 -28.00 4.85
C ASP A 71 3.80 -26.60 4.80
N VAL A 72 3.84 -25.96 3.64
CA VAL A 72 3.36 -24.58 3.44
C VAL A 72 1.90 -24.59 2.97
N ALA A 73 1.07 -23.81 3.64
CA ALA A 73 -0.32 -23.53 3.22
C ALA A 73 -0.37 -22.32 2.28
N ARG A 74 0.42 -21.26 2.58
CA ARG A 74 0.41 -20.01 1.83
C ARG A 74 1.74 -19.27 2.01
N ILE A 75 2.13 -18.50 1.00
CA ILE A 75 3.26 -17.59 1.03
C ILE A 75 2.75 -16.20 0.69
N ASP A 76 2.93 -15.25 1.60
CA ASP A 76 2.52 -13.86 1.46
C ASP A 76 3.75 -12.98 1.26
N PHE A 77 3.78 -12.24 0.15
CA PHE A 77 4.83 -11.26 -0.13
C PHE A 77 4.30 -9.87 0.22
N ALA A 78 4.72 -9.32 1.35
CA ALA A 78 4.50 -7.92 1.66
C ALA A 78 5.58 -7.08 0.96
N ASN A 79 5.24 -6.52 -0.17
CA ASN A 79 6.11 -5.63 -0.92
C ASN A 79 5.86 -4.19 -0.50
N ALA A 80 6.89 -3.48 -0.06
CA ALA A 80 6.86 -2.02 -0.06
C ALA A 80 6.68 -1.42 -1.48
N ARG A 81 6.90 -2.24 -2.53
CA ARG A 81 6.61 -1.89 -3.94
C ARG A 81 5.21 -2.29 -4.41
N SER A 82 4.46 -3.07 -3.65
CA SER A 82 3.04 -3.33 -3.99
C SER A 82 2.21 -2.04 -3.92
N ILE A 83 2.72 -1.00 -3.26
CA ILE A 83 2.11 0.33 -3.29
C ILE A 83 1.97 0.81 -4.74
N GLY A 84 3.01 0.68 -5.58
CA GLY A 84 2.96 1.15 -6.97
C GLY A 84 2.07 0.28 -7.88
N LEU A 85 2.17 -1.04 -7.79
CA LEU A 85 1.33 -1.96 -8.56
C LEU A 85 -0.11 -1.98 -8.03
N GLY A 86 -0.28 -1.96 -6.70
CA GLY A 86 -1.59 -1.87 -6.09
C GLY A 86 -2.29 -0.54 -6.39
N MET A 87 -1.59 0.60 -6.35
CA MET A 87 -2.16 1.88 -6.75
C MET A 87 -2.59 1.87 -8.22
N ASN A 88 -1.76 1.39 -9.13
CA ASN A 88 -2.11 1.31 -10.55
C ASN A 88 -3.37 0.48 -10.81
N HIS A 89 -3.60 -0.57 -10.01
CA HIS A 89 -4.80 -1.38 -10.11
C HIS A 89 -6.08 -0.61 -9.74
N PHE A 90 -5.99 0.32 -8.78
CA PHE A 90 -7.15 1.06 -8.29
C PHE A 90 -7.30 2.46 -8.88
N VAL A 91 -6.22 3.04 -9.46
CA VAL A 91 -6.27 4.36 -10.11
C VAL A 91 -7.32 4.37 -11.20
N GLY A 92 -8.12 5.44 -11.23
CA GLY A 92 -9.12 5.70 -12.26
C GLY A 92 -10.52 5.80 -11.72
N LYS A 93 -11.51 5.61 -12.60
CA LYS A 93 -12.92 5.82 -12.30
C LYS A 93 -13.64 4.52 -11.99
N TRP A 94 -14.35 4.52 -10.87
CA TRP A 94 -15.14 3.41 -10.36
C TRP A 94 -16.60 3.79 -10.29
N GLU A 95 -17.49 2.87 -10.65
CA GLU A 95 -18.95 2.98 -10.54
C GLU A 95 -19.46 2.13 -9.38
N PHE A 96 -20.32 2.71 -8.56
CA PHE A 96 -20.97 2.09 -7.41
C PHE A 96 -22.47 2.31 -7.45
N GLY A 97 -23.26 1.29 -7.04
CA GLY A 97 -24.67 1.48 -6.77
C GLY A 97 -24.89 2.25 -5.46
N THR A 98 -25.93 3.08 -5.40
CA THR A 98 -26.31 3.79 -4.16
C THR A 98 -27.05 2.89 -3.16
N GLY A 99 -27.46 1.69 -3.59
CA GLY A 99 -28.34 0.82 -2.81
C GLY A 99 -29.84 1.18 -2.90
N VAL A 100 -30.16 2.26 -3.59
CA VAL A 100 -31.55 2.73 -3.78
C VAL A 100 -31.86 2.71 -5.28
N GLY A 101 -32.73 1.81 -5.71
CA GLY A 101 -33.08 1.63 -7.12
C GLY A 101 -31.87 1.30 -7.98
N ASN A 102 -31.85 1.78 -9.23
CA ASN A 102 -30.73 1.61 -10.16
C ASN A 102 -29.81 2.83 -10.19
N GLN A 103 -29.79 3.64 -9.12
CA GLN A 103 -28.95 4.83 -9.07
C GLN A 103 -27.49 4.44 -8.84
N THR A 104 -26.58 5.08 -9.56
CA THR A 104 -25.15 4.90 -9.44
C THR A 104 -24.47 6.23 -9.18
N PHE A 105 -23.29 6.15 -8.58
CA PHE A 105 -22.38 7.27 -8.43
C PHE A 105 -20.96 6.84 -8.78
N PHE A 106 -20.08 7.81 -8.95
CA PHE A 106 -18.72 7.55 -9.37
C PHE A 106 -17.74 8.02 -8.30
N VAL A 107 -16.64 7.27 -8.20
CA VAL A 107 -15.45 7.65 -7.45
C VAL A 107 -14.27 7.64 -8.40
N THR A 108 -13.48 8.69 -8.39
CA THR A 108 -12.20 8.78 -9.10
C THR A 108 -11.07 8.69 -8.08
N LEU A 109 -10.11 7.82 -8.32
CA LEU A 109 -8.89 7.64 -7.53
C LEU A 109 -7.71 8.13 -8.35
N ASP A 110 -7.13 9.25 -7.96
CA ASP A 110 -6.01 9.88 -8.66
C ASP A 110 -4.66 9.29 -8.21
N ARG A 111 -3.65 9.33 -9.09
CA ARG A 111 -2.31 8.78 -8.83
C ARG A 111 -1.58 9.48 -7.66
N ASP A 112 -1.96 10.70 -7.35
CA ASP A 112 -1.38 11.50 -6.27
C ASP A 112 -1.98 11.20 -4.88
N GLY A 113 -2.92 10.23 -4.80
CA GLY A 113 -3.58 9.82 -3.57
C GLY A 113 -4.84 10.64 -3.23
N HIS A 114 -5.30 11.52 -4.13
CA HIS A 114 -6.59 12.18 -3.98
C HIS A 114 -7.73 11.30 -4.51
N ALA A 115 -8.91 11.47 -3.92
CA ALA A 115 -10.13 10.80 -4.31
C ALA A 115 -11.28 11.80 -4.42
N HIS A 116 -12.17 11.59 -5.40
CA HIS A 116 -13.34 12.42 -5.63
C HIS A 116 -14.56 11.54 -5.81
N LYS A 117 -15.68 11.84 -5.14
CA LYS A 117 -16.96 11.15 -5.37
C LYS A 117 -18.02 12.11 -5.86
N THR A 118 -18.88 11.65 -6.77
CA THR A 118 -19.99 12.45 -7.29
C THR A 118 -21.18 12.51 -6.33
N LEU A 119 -21.33 11.50 -5.46
CA LEU A 119 -22.36 11.50 -4.42
C LEU A 119 -21.96 12.49 -3.32
N GLY A 120 -22.75 13.56 -3.16
CA GLY A 120 -22.47 14.62 -2.20
C GLY A 120 -21.27 15.51 -2.55
N SER A 121 -20.67 15.35 -3.75
CA SER A 121 -19.51 16.14 -4.23
C SER A 121 -18.37 16.23 -3.19
N SER A 122 -18.02 15.09 -2.60
CA SER A 122 -17.00 15.01 -1.53
C SER A 122 -15.63 14.62 -2.07
N ASN A 123 -14.61 15.18 -1.45
CA ASN A 123 -13.21 14.85 -1.68
C ASN A 123 -12.70 13.94 -0.58
N GLY A 124 -11.55 13.31 -0.83
CA GLY A 124 -10.90 12.45 0.13
C GLY A 124 -9.45 12.15 -0.24
N LYS A 125 -8.82 11.35 0.59
CA LYS A 125 -7.48 10.79 0.34
C LYS A 125 -7.57 9.29 0.34
N TRP A 126 -6.79 8.66 -0.53
CA TRP A 126 -6.75 7.22 -0.62
C TRP A 126 -5.33 6.66 -0.68
N SER A 127 -5.21 5.41 -0.27
CA SER A 127 -3.96 4.64 -0.35
C SER A 127 -4.30 3.16 -0.48
N VAL A 128 -3.31 2.37 -0.89
CA VAL A 128 -3.43 0.91 -0.88
C VAL A 128 -2.83 0.36 0.40
N VAL A 129 -3.61 -0.41 1.14
CA VAL A 129 -3.19 -1.12 2.36
C VAL A 129 -3.67 -2.55 2.25
N ASP A 130 -2.78 -3.52 2.42
CA ASP A 130 -3.09 -4.96 2.35
C ASP A 130 -3.78 -5.40 1.05
N GLY A 131 -3.46 -4.73 -0.08
CA GLY A 131 -4.07 -5.01 -1.39
C GLY A 131 -5.48 -4.45 -1.58
N GLU A 132 -5.93 -3.58 -0.70
CA GLU A 132 -7.23 -2.89 -0.75
C GLU A 132 -7.03 -1.39 -0.95
N ALA A 133 -7.87 -0.72 -1.73
CA ALA A 133 -7.90 0.74 -1.74
C ALA A 133 -8.74 1.24 -0.56
N ARG A 134 -8.11 1.97 0.34
CA ARG A 134 -8.76 2.61 1.49
C ARG A 134 -8.86 4.10 1.26
N ILE A 135 -10.08 4.62 1.32
CA ILE A 135 -10.41 6.01 1.02
C ILE A 135 -10.98 6.64 2.28
N LYS A 136 -10.37 7.74 2.74
CA LYS A 136 -10.90 8.57 3.82
C LYS A 136 -11.51 9.83 3.21
N TRP A 137 -12.80 10.02 3.39
CA TRP A 137 -13.56 11.15 2.89
C TRP A 137 -13.54 12.33 3.86
N ASP A 138 -13.68 13.55 3.34
CA ASP A 138 -13.73 14.78 4.14
C ASP A 138 -14.98 14.85 5.03
N ASP A 139 -16.02 14.09 4.69
CA ASP A 139 -17.24 13.93 5.49
C ASP A 139 -17.11 12.91 6.64
N GLY A 140 -15.91 12.34 6.82
CA GLY A 140 -15.57 11.39 7.88
C GLY A 140 -15.89 9.93 7.56
N TRP A 141 -16.53 9.63 6.44
CA TRP A 141 -16.72 8.26 5.97
C TRP A 141 -15.41 7.63 5.52
N THR A 142 -15.37 6.31 5.60
CA THR A 142 -14.26 5.53 5.03
C THR A 142 -14.82 4.49 4.08
N ASP A 143 -14.33 4.46 2.85
CA ASP A 143 -14.63 3.42 1.88
C ASP A 143 -13.40 2.50 1.69
N VAL A 144 -13.66 1.19 1.52
CA VAL A 144 -12.65 0.20 1.18
C VAL A 144 -13.09 -0.51 -0.09
N ILE A 145 -12.25 -0.48 -1.14
CA ILE A 145 -12.46 -1.27 -2.35
C ILE A 145 -11.53 -2.47 -2.29
N ARG A 146 -12.10 -3.67 -2.35
CA ARG A 146 -11.33 -4.92 -2.35
C ARG A 146 -11.91 -5.94 -3.30
N LYS A 147 -11.10 -6.91 -3.71
CA LYS A 147 -11.52 -8.02 -4.54
C LYS A 147 -12.15 -9.09 -3.65
N VAL A 148 -13.37 -9.52 -4.01
CA VAL A 148 -14.11 -10.62 -3.36
C VAL A 148 -14.50 -11.62 -4.45
N GLY A 149 -13.82 -12.76 -4.47
CA GLY A 149 -13.92 -13.70 -5.59
C GLY A 149 -13.37 -13.09 -6.88
N ASP A 150 -14.20 -13.03 -7.91
CA ASP A 150 -13.89 -12.47 -9.23
C ASP A 150 -14.30 -10.99 -9.40
N LYS A 151 -14.90 -10.39 -8.38
CA LYS A 151 -15.46 -9.02 -8.44
C LYS A 151 -14.84 -8.12 -7.41
N HIS A 152 -14.86 -6.81 -7.69
CA HIS A 152 -14.56 -5.81 -6.68
C HIS A 152 -15.84 -5.40 -5.96
N GLN A 153 -15.71 -5.13 -4.65
CA GLN A 153 -16.77 -4.60 -3.81
C GLN A 153 -16.26 -3.39 -3.04
N LYS A 154 -17.14 -2.44 -2.83
CA LYS A 154 -16.95 -1.31 -1.93
C LYS A 154 -17.61 -1.62 -0.59
N PHE A 155 -16.89 -1.42 0.49
CA PHE A 155 -17.36 -1.49 1.87
C PHE A 155 -17.29 -0.09 2.46
N ALA A 156 -18.42 0.48 2.86
CA ALA A 156 -18.50 1.81 3.42
C ALA A 156 -18.68 1.75 4.94
N TYR A 157 -17.91 2.58 5.64
CA TYR A 157 -17.93 2.71 7.09
C TYR A 157 -18.26 4.14 7.47
N GLU A 158 -19.29 4.33 8.30
CA GLU A 158 -19.67 5.64 8.81
C GLU A 158 -18.59 6.23 9.75
N PRO A 159 -18.62 7.55 9.98
CA PRO A 159 -17.67 8.21 10.85
C PRO A 159 -17.58 7.55 12.23
N GLY A 160 -16.34 7.23 12.66
CA GLY A 160 -16.06 6.60 13.95
C GLY A 160 -16.15 5.07 13.96
N ARG A 161 -16.66 4.43 12.91
CA ARG A 161 -16.70 2.96 12.80
C ARG A 161 -15.35 2.38 12.42
N SER A 162 -14.93 1.32 13.12
CA SER A 162 -13.70 0.60 12.83
C SER A 162 -13.83 -0.27 11.58
N LEU A 163 -12.73 -0.44 10.82
CA LEU A 163 -12.69 -1.38 9.68
C LEU A 163 -12.77 -2.86 10.09
N SER A 164 -12.66 -3.16 11.38
CA SER A 164 -12.85 -4.51 11.93
C SER A 164 -14.32 -4.83 12.27
N GLU A 165 -15.19 -3.84 12.22
CA GLU A 165 -16.63 -4.00 12.42
C GLU A 165 -17.34 -4.25 11.09
N ASP A 166 -18.61 -4.60 11.16
CA ASP A 166 -19.43 -4.75 9.96
C ASP A 166 -19.58 -3.40 9.23
N PRO A 167 -19.45 -3.39 7.90
CA PRO A 167 -19.62 -2.16 7.12
C PRO A 167 -21.06 -1.66 7.18
N SER A 168 -21.24 -0.35 7.16
CA SER A 168 -22.55 0.29 7.10
C SER A 168 -23.27 0.05 5.77
N ASN A 169 -22.48 -0.17 4.69
CA ASN A 169 -23.02 -0.46 3.35
C ASN A 169 -22.00 -1.27 2.54
N VAL A 170 -22.49 -2.16 1.68
CA VAL A 170 -21.69 -2.90 0.70
C VAL A 170 -22.29 -2.72 -0.69
N ALA A 171 -21.46 -2.42 -1.68
CA ALA A 171 -21.88 -2.28 -3.06
C ALA A 171 -20.87 -2.95 -4.01
N ILE A 172 -21.34 -3.40 -5.17
CA ILE A 172 -20.45 -3.86 -6.24
C ILE A 172 -19.69 -2.65 -6.78
N ALA A 173 -18.37 -2.83 -6.96
CA ALA A 173 -17.48 -1.86 -7.55
C ALA A 173 -17.14 -2.28 -8.99
N LYS A 174 -17.44 -1.43 -9.96
CA LYS A 174 -17.07 -1.64 -11.34
C LYS A 174 -16.03 -0.62 -11.77
N THR A 175 -14.89 -1.08 -12.29
CA THR A 175 -13.94 -0.17 -12.92
C THR A 175 -14.45 0.25 -14.28
N LEU A 176 -14.29 1.53 -14.59
CA LEU A 176 -14.57 2.11 -15.91
C LEU A 176 -13.30 2.34 -16.72
N ASN A 177 -12.15 1.92 -16.21
CA ASN A 177 -10.90 1.95 -16.94
C ASN A 177 -10.91 0.84 -18.00
N SER A 178 -10.50 1.17 -19.21
CA SER A 178 -10.54 0.26 -20.37
C SER A 178 -9.54 -0.90 -20.31
N GLU A 179 -8.70 -0.97 -19.27
CA GLU A 179 -7.84 -2.13 -19.02
C GLU A 179 -7.69 -2.38 -17.51
N PRO A 180 -8.05 -3.56 -17.00
CA PRO A 180 -7.49 -4.06 -15.76
C PRO A 180 -6.04 -4.45 -16.06
N ILE A 181 -5.11 -3.67 -15.55
CA ILE A 181 -3.69 -4.03 -15.59
C ILE A 181 -3.43 -5.10 -14.52
#